data_63a68ec8aedeaf10ff0684cc4fcbeb9d
#
_entry.id   63a68ec8aedeaf10ff0684cc4fcbeb9d
#
_cell.length_a   1.000
_cell.length_b   1.000
_cell.length_c   1.000
_cell.angle_alpha   90.00
_cell.angle_beta   90.00
_cell.angle_gamma   90.00
#
_symmetry.space_group_name_H-M   'P 1'
#
loop_
_entity.id
_entity.type
_entity.pdbx_description
1 polymer ?
#
loop_
_entity_poly.entity_id
_entity_poly.type
_entity_poly.pdbx_seq_one_letter_code
_entity_poly.pdbx_strand_id
1 'polypeptide(L)'
;QNLLIASIAEWDFIEFFMRMAPISMPVLIAGLFTTLFLERFKVFGYGAQLPERVRDILQAFDDDQTANLTDQVKAKLLVQLIVGLILMFSLAFSIAAVGLIGLMIIILLTSFTGIIEEKELGKAFEEALPFTALLVVFFAVVAVIHDQHLFKPVIDYVFLQAVELQAPLFFIANGILSMISDNVFVATIYINEIKAALDSGEISRDQFDALAVAINTGTNLPSVATPNGQAAFLFLLTSSVALSLIHISEPTRQVQ
;
A
#
# COMPACT_ATOMS: atom_id res chain seq x y z
N GLN A 1 3.43 5.55 3.45
CA GLN A 1 3.71 6.66 2.51
C GLN A 1 2.56 7.68 2.47
N ASN A 2 1.34 7.30 2.05
CA ASN A 2 0.19 8.23 1.91
C ASN A 2 -0.08 9.01 3.19
N LEU A 3 -0.08 8.34 4.35
CA LEU A 3 -0.27 8.97 5.65
C LEU A 3 0.86 9.92 6.03
N LEU A 4 2.10 9.58 5.66
CA LEU A 4 3.25 10.43 5.89
C LEU A 4 3.12 11.74 5.10
N ILE A 5 2.80 11.64 3.80
CA ILE A 5 2.62 12.82 2.95
C ILE A 5 1.46 13.67 3.44
N ALA A 6 0.32 13.06 3.76
CA ALA A 6 -0.84 13.79 4.31
C ALA A 6 -0.47 14.52 5.62
N SER A 7 0.30 13.87 6.50
CA SER A 7 0.73 14.46 7.78
C SER A 7 1.69 15.65 7.58
N ILE A 8 2.68 15.53 6.68
CA ILE A 8 3.65 16.61 6.41
C ILE A 8 2.99 17.75 5.65
N ALA A 9 2.06 17.43 4.75
CA ALA A 9 1.28 18.42 4.00
C ALA A 9 0.17 19.05 4.84
N GLU A 10 -0.09 18.54 6.05
CA GLU A 10 -1.17 18.99 6.93
C GLU A 10 -2.56 18.85 6.29
N TRP A 11 -2.73 17.82 5.44
CA TRP A 11 -4.00 17.50 4.82
C TRP A 11 -4.78 16.53 5.71
N ASP A 12 -6.07 16.81 5.90
CA ASP A 12 -6.97 15.84 6.48
C ASP A 12 -7.28 14.70 5.47
N PHE A 13 -7.97 13.66 5.92
CA PHE A 13 -8.27 12.50 5.07
C PHE A 13 -9.11 12.87 3.84
N ILE A 14 -10.08 13.76 3.99
CA ILE A 14 -10.97 14.19 2.91
C ILE A 14 -10.20 15.04 1.91
N GLU A 15 -9.39 15.99 2.39
CA GLU A 15 -8.55 16.82 1.54
C GLU A 15 -7.53 15.96 0.76
N PHE A 16 -6.86 15.02 1.44
CA PHE A 16 -5.98 14.07 0.78
C PHE A 16 -6.71 13.29 -0.34
N PHE A 17 -7.90 12.75 -0.03
CA PHE A 17 -8.70 12.04 -1.02
C PHE A 17 -9.06 12.92 -2.22
N MET A 18 -9.54 14.13 -1.98
CA MET A 18 -9.94 15.05 -3.06
C MET A 18 -8.78 15.48 -3.95
N ARG A 19 -7.56 15.60 -3.38
CA ARG A 19 -6.36 15.93 -4.14
C ARG A 19 -5.82 14.74 -4.95
N MET A 20 -5.94 13.53 -4.43
CA MET A 20 -5.44 12.30 -5.08
C MET A 20 -6.43 11.67 -6.05
N ALA A 21 -7.74 11.78 -5.81
CA ALA A 21 -8.78 11.13 -6.62
C ALA A 21 -8.73 11.50 -8.11
N PRO A 22 -8.46 12.74 -8.53
CA PRO A 22 -8.38 13.10 -9.95
C PRO A 22 -7.31 12.31 -10.72
N ILE A 23 -6.27 11.83 -10.04
CA ILE A 23 -5.20 11.03 -10.65
C ILE A 23 -5.43 9.54 -10.41
N SER A 24 -5.73 9.13 -9.17
CA SER A 24 -5.85 7.73 -8.82
C SER A 24 -7.10 7.05 -9.36
N MET A 25 -8.23 7.77 -9.47
CA MET A 25 -9.46 7.19 -10.01
C MET A 25 -9.36 6.83 -11.51
N PRO A 26 -8.85 7.71 -12.40
CA PRO A 26 -8.59 7.33 -13.79
C PRO A 26 -7.64 6.13 -13.92
N VAL A 27 -6.59 6.05 -13.09
CA VAL A 27 -5.67 4.91 -13.08
C VAL A 27 -6.36 3.63 -12.64
N LEU A 28 -7.21 3.69 -11.60
CA LEU A 28 -8.02 2.55 -11.16
C LEU A 28 -8.95 2.07 -12.28
N ILE A 29 -9.66 2.99 -12.91
CA ILE A 29 -10.59 2.67 -14.03
C ILE A 29 -9.81 2.04 -15.19
N ALA A 30 -8.69 2.63 -15.58
CA ALA A 30 -7.83 2.09 -16.64
C ALA A 30 -7.30 0.70 -16.29
N GLY A 31 -6.88 0.47 -15.04
CA GLY A 31 -6.44 -0.84 -14.55
C GLY A 31 -7.54 -1.90 -14.60
N LEU A 32 -8.74 -1.57 -14.12
CA LEU A 32 -9.90 -2.47 -14.20
C LEU A 32 -10.28 -2.77 -15.65
N PHE A 33 -10.31 -1.75 -16.51
CA PHE A 33 -10.58 -1.94 -17.94
C PHE A 33 -9.54 -2.84 -18.61
N THR A 34 -8.25 -2.62 -18.30
CA THR A 34 -7.16 -3.44 -18.83
C THR A 34 -7.30 -4.89 -18.38
N THR A 35 -7.62 -5.14 -17.11
CA THR A 35 -7.84 -6.48 -16.57
C THR A 35 -8.99 -7.19 -17.29
N LEU A 36 -10.13 -6.51 -17.41
CA LEU A 36 -11.30 -7.03 -18.15
C LEU A 36 -10.98 -7.30 -19.62
N PHE A 37 -10.22 -6.42 -20.24
CA PHE A 37 -9.80 -6.58 -21.63
C PHE A 37 -8.89 -7.82 -21.80
N LEU A 38 -7.86 -7.95 -20.96
CA LEU A 38 -6.94 -9.08 -21.02
C LEU A 38 -7.66 -10.42 -20.79
N GLU A 39 -8.57 -10.46 -19.82
CA GLU A 39 -9.39 -11.63 -19.51
C GLU A 39 -10.34 -11.97 -20.66
N ARG A 40 -11.05 -10.96 -21.20
CA ARG A 40 -12.02 -11.15 -22.28
C ARG A 40 -11.39 -11.64 -23.56
N PHE A 41 -10.21 -11.13 -23.91
CA PHE A 41 -9.47 -11.48 -25.13
C PHE A 41 -8.44 -12.60 -24.91
N LYS A 42 -8.30 -13.12 -23.71
CA LYS A 42 -7.36 -14.19 -23.33
C LYS A 42 -5.92 -13.90 -23.74
N VAL A 43 -5.50 -12.64 -23.64
CA VAL A 43 -4.16 -12.20 -23.99
C VAL A 43 -3.17 -12.65 -22.91
N PHE A 44 -2.00 -13.12 -23.29
CA PHE A 44 -0.93 -13.60 -22.39
C PHE A 44 -1.34 -14.72 -21.41
N GLY A 45 -2.36 -15.50 -21.72
CA GLY A 45 -2.85 -16.57 -20.84
C GLY A 45 -3.84 -16.13 -19.78
N TYR A 46 -4.18 -14.83 -19.72
CA TYR A 46 -5.27 -14.34 -18.85
C TYR A 46 -6.62 -14.93 -19.31
N GLY A 47 -7.50 -15.20 -18.35
CA GLY A 47 -8.80 -15.84 -18.65
C GLY A 47 -8.67 -17.34 -18.98
N ALA A 48 -7.54 -17.98 -18.71
CA ALA A 48 -7.43 -19.42 -18.73
C ALA A 48 -8.32 -20.01 -17.62
N GLN A 49 -9.19 -20.93 -18.00
CA GLN A 49 -10.06 -21.59 -17.03
C GLN A 49 -9.31 -22.72 -16.33
N LEU A 50 -9.55 -22.85 -15.03
CA LEU A 50 -9.09 -24.02 -14.29
C LEU A 50 -9.65 -25.29 -14.91
N PRO A 51 -8.90 -26.42 -14.90
CA PRO A 51 -9.42 -27.72 -15.29
C PRO A 51 -10.76 -27.99 -14.60
N GLU A 52 -11.70 -28.55 -15.34
CA GLU A 52 -13.09 -28.76 -14.89
C GLU A 52 -13.14 -29.48 -13.52
N ARG A 53 -12.33 -30.54 -13.38
CA ARG A 53 -12.21 -31.28 -12.11
C ARG A 53 -11.78 -30.41 -10.91
N VAL A 54 -10.85 -29.46 -11.13
CA VAL A 54 -10.37 -28.55 -10.08
C VAL A 54 -11.47 -27.56 -9.71
N ARG A 55 -12.17 -27.04 -10.71
CA ARG A 55 -13.30 -26.12 -10.50
C ARG A 55 -14.43 -26.79 -9.74
N ASP A 56 -14.78 -28.03 -10.08
CA ASP A 56 -15.84 -28.78 -9.40
C ASP A 56 -15.48 -29.06 -7.93
N ILE A 57 -14.21 -29.38 -7.65
CA ILE A 57 -13.73 -29.56 -6.26
C ILE A 57 -13.80 -28.25 -5.47
N LEU A 58 -13.37 -27.13 -6.07
CA LEU A 58 -13.44 -25.84 -5.43
C LEU A 58 -14.88 -25.39 -5.18
N GLN A 59 -15.77 -25.63 -6.14
CA GLN A 59 -17.18 -25.32 -6.00
C GLN A 59 -17.86 -26.18 -4.93
N ALA A 60 -17.59 -27.48 -4.92
CA ALA A 60 -18.11 -28.38 -3.87
C ALA A 60 -17.60 -27.98 -2.47
N PHE A 61 -16.36 -27.50 -2.36
CA PHE A 61 -15.80 -27.00 -1.11
C PHE A 61 -16.46 -25.68 -0.67
N ASP A 62 -16.71 -24.77 -1.60
CA ASP A 62 -17.40 -23.48 -1.34
C ASP A 62 -18.86 -23.73 -0.92
N ASP A 63 -19.57 -24.63 -1.61
CA ASP A 63 -20.94 -25.02 -1.29
C ASP A 63 -21.02 -25.67 0.11
N ASP A 64 -20.07 -26.54 0.47
CA ASP A 64 -20.00 -27.18 1.79
C ASP A 64 -19.70 -26.13 2.88
N GLN A 65 -18.75 -25.22 2.65
CA GLN A 65 -18.46 -24.11 3.57
C GLN A 65 -19.67 -23.20 3.78
N THR A 66 -20.37 -22.87 2.69
CA THR A 66 -21.54 -22.01 2.73
C THR A 66 -22.73 -22.70 3.44
N ALA A 67 -22.93 -23.97 3.18
CA ALA A 67 -23.97 -24.76 3.86
C ALA A 67 -23.71 -24.92 5.36
N ASN A 68 -22.45 -25.00 5.76
CA ASN A 68 -22.00 -25.15 7.14
C ASN A 68 -21.74 -23.83 7.87
N LEU A 69 -22.18 -22.69 7.32
CA LEU A 69 -22.08 -21.38 7.98
C LEU A 69 -22.86 -21.39 9.30
N THR A 70 -22.15 -21.58 10.39
CA THR A 70 -22.73 -21.49 11.73
C THR A 70 -23.12 -20.07 12.10
N ASP A 71 -24.05 -19.90 13.03
CA ASP A 71 -24.44 -18.56 13.50
C ASP A 71 -23.26 -17.81 14.14
N GLN A 72 -22.28 -18.53 14.67
CA GLN A 72 -21.03 -17.93 15.15
C GLN A 72 -20.20 -17.31 14.02
N VAL A 73 -20.08 -17.98 12.87
CA VAL A 73 -19.37 -17.44 11.71
C VAL A 73 -20.08 -16.20 11.16
N LYS A 74 -21.41 -16.25 11.05
CA LYS A 74 -22.22 -15.09 10.66
C LYS A 74 -22.06 -13.91 11.61
N ALA A 75 -22.04 -14.17 12.93
CA ALA A 75 -21.79 -13.15 13.92
C ALA A 75 -20.38 -12.52 13.77
N LYS A 76 -19.35 -13.34 13.54
CA LYS A 76 -17.99 -12.84 13.26
C LYS A 76 -17.93 -11.96 12.01
N LEU A 77 -18.58 -12.36 10.92
CA LEU A 77 -18.66 -11.56 9.69
C LEU A 77 -19.38 -10.22 9.92
N LEU A 78 -20.47 -10.25 10.71
CA LEU A 78 -21.17 -9.01 11.08
C LEU A 78 -20.29 -8.07 11.91
N VAL A 79 -19.56 -8.61 12.88
CA VAL A 79 -18.59 -7.84 13.66
C VAL A 79 -17.52 -7.22 12.76
N GLN A 80 -16.95 -8.01 11.85
CA GLN A 80 -15.95 -7.50 10.89
C GLN A 80 -16.51 -6.36 10.01
N LEU A 81 -17.75 -6.50 9.54
CA LEU A 81 -18.43 -5.45 8.77
C LEU A 81 -18.59 -4.17 9.61
N ILE A 82 -19.11 -4.29 10.83
CA ILE A 82 -19.33 -3.12 11.72
C ILE A 82 -17.99 -2.45 12.05
N VAL A 83 -16.97 -3.22 12.40
CA VAL A 83 -15.64 -2.69 12.72
C VAL A 83 -15.00 -2.07 11.49
N GLY A 84 -15.20 -2.64 10.30
CA GLY A 84 -14.76 -2.04 9.03
C GLY A 84 -15.44 -0.70 8.75
N LEU A 85 -16.74 -0.57 9.03
CA LEU A 85 -17.45 0.71 8.94
C LEU A 85 -16.92 1.72 9.96
N ILE A 86 -16.68 1.31 11.21
CA ILE A 86 -16.09 2.17 12.25
C ILE A 86 -14.71 2.67 11.77
N LEU A 87 -13.88 1.79 11.19
CA LEU A 87 -12.59 2.18 10.62
C LEU A 87 -12.75 3.27 9.55
N MET A 88 -13.63 3.04 8.58
CA MET A 88 -13.87 4.01 7.50
C MET A 88 -14.34 5.37 8.05
N PHE A 89 -15.30 5.37 8.96
CA PHE A 89 -15.78 6.61 9.59
C PHE A 89 -14.70 7.30 10.41
N SER A 90 -13.93 6.55 11.22
CA SER A 90 -12.88 7.11 12.07
C SER A 90 -11.77 7.76 11.24
N LEU A 91 -11.41 7.16 10.10
CA LEU A 91 -10.43 7.75 9.17
C LEU A 91 -11.02 8.95 8.43
N ALA A 92 -12.25 8.85 7.91
CA ALA A 92 -12.88 9.92 7.14
C ALA A 92 -13.05 11.22 7.95
N PHE A 93 -13.38 11.08 9.23
CA PHE A 93 -13.57 12.22 10.13
C PHE A 93 -12.32 12.56 10.96
N SER A 94 -11.18 11.90 10.72
CA SER A 94 -9.91 12.12 11.43
C SER A 94 -10.10 12.15 12.96
N ILE A 95 -10.90 11.21 13.52
CA ILE A 95 -11.32 11.19 14.93
C ILE A 95 -10.11 11.09 15.86
N ALA A 96 -9.06 10.40 15.45
CA ALA A 96 -7.82 10.23 16.20
C ALA A 96 -6.65 9.97 15.23
N ALA A 97 -5.43 9.99 15.78
CA ALA A 97 -4.25 9.58 15.02
C ALA A 97 -4.42 8.14 14.47
N VAL A 98 -4.01 7.91 13.22
CA VAL A 98 -4.25 6.65 12.48
C VAL A 98 -3.75 5.42 13.24
N GLY A 99 -2.60 5.54 13.96
CA GLY A 99 -2.09 4.46 14.80
C GLY A 99 -3.03 4.09 15.95
N LEU A 100 -3.69 5.08 16.56
CA LEU A 100 -4.68 4.85 17.62
C LEU A 100 -5.97 4.23 17.07
N ILE A 101 -6.41 4.67 15.88
CA ILE A 101 -7.55 4.04 15.19
C ILE A 101 -7.22 2.58 14.88
N GLY A 102 -6.02 2.31 14.35
CA GLY A 102 -5.57 0.94 14.07
C GLY A 102 -5.54 0.06 15.33
N LEU A 103 -5.00 0.57 16.43
CA LEU A 103 -5.00 -0.14 17.72
C LEU A 103 -6.42 -0.41 18.22
N MET A 104 -7.32 0.55 18.14
CA MET A 104 -8.74 0.38 18.48
C MET A 104 -9.39 -0.73 17.65
N ILE A 105 -9.15 -0.76 16.35
CA ILE A 105 -9.68 -1.79 15.44
C ILE A 105 -9.14 -3.18 15.81
N ILE A 106 -7.84 -3.30 16.10
CA ILE A 106 -7.25 -4.57 16.55
C ILE A 106 -7.93 -5.05 17.82
N ILE A 107 -8.09 -4.17 18.83
CA ILE A 107 -8.73 -4.50 20.09
C ILE A 107 -10.20 -4.95 19.87
N LEU A 108 -10.96 -4.23 19.05
CA LEU A 108 -12.34 -4.58 18.75
C LEU A 108 -12.43 -5.94 18.04
N LEU A 109 -11.65 -6.16 16.99
CA LEU A 109 -11.66 -7.42 16.26
C LEU A 109 -11.26 -8.59 17.15
N THR A 110 -10.15 -8.50 17.86
CA THR A 110 -9.68 -9.60 18.73
C THR A 110 -10.67 -9.91 19.84
N SER A 111 -11.24 -8.89 20.49
CA SER A 111 -12.21 -9.06 21.58
C SER A 111 -13.49 -9.73 21.12
N PHE A 112 -14.06 -9.31 19.99
CA PHE A 112 -15.34 -9.83 19.50
C PHE A 112 -15.22 -11.13 18.66
N THR A 113 -14.05 -11.41 18.08
CA THR A 113 -13.82 -12.67 17.35
C THR A 113 -13.31 -13.81 18.24
N GLY A 114 -12.99 -13.51 19.51
CA GLY A 114 -12.50 -14.49 20.48
C GLY A 114 -11.02 -14.85 20.32
N ILE A 115 -10.24 -14.02 19.60
CA ILE A 115 -8.79 -14.16 19.49
C ILE A 115 -8.16 -13.44 20.69
N ILE A 116 -8.14 -14.10 21.84
CA ILE A 116 -7.63 -13.54 23.10
C ILE A 116 -6.46 -14.36 23.70
N GLU A 117 -6.12 -15.49 23.07
CA GLU A 117 -5.01 -16.30 23.55
C GLU A 117 -3.67 -15.63 23.26
N GLU A 118 -2.81 -15.56 24.29
CA GLU A 118 -1.46 -14.99 24.18
C GLU A 118 -0.65 -15.63 23.04
N LYS A 119 -0.83 -16.94 22.83
CA LYS A 119 -0.13 -17.69 21.78
C LYS A 119 -0.51 -17.22 20.37
N GLU A 120 -1.79 -16.91 20.13
CA GLU A 120 -2.26 -16.43 18.82
C GLU A 120 -1.79 -15.00 18.55
N LEU A 121 -1.91 -14.12 19.54
CA LEU A 121 -1.42 -12.76 19.47
C LEU A 121 0.10 -12.72 19.32
N GLY A 122 0.83 -13.51 20.11
CA GLY A 122 2.29 -13.61 20.06
C GLY A 122 2.78 -14.04 18.68
N LYS A 123 2.13 -15.02 18.05
CA LYS A 123 2.48 -15.45 16.70
C LYS A 123 2.31 -14.35 15.66
N ALA A 124 1.23 -13.57 15.73
CA ALA A 124 1.02 -12.44 14.82
C ALA A 124 2.09 -11.36 14.97
N PHE A 125 2.52 -11.07 16.22
CA PHE A 125 3.63 -10.16 16.48
C PHE A 125 4.97 -10.70 15.97
N GLU A 126 5.23 -11.99 16.17
CA GLU A 126 6.44 -12.65 15.68
C GLU A 126 6.54 -12.61 14.16
N GLU A 127 5.44 -12.81 13.45
CA GLU A 127 5.36 -12.71 11.99
C GLU A 127 5.57 -11.25 11.49
N ALA A 128 5.12 -10.25 12.25
CA ALA A 128 5.29 -8.84 11.90
C ALA A 128 6.67 -8.27 12.26
N LEU A 129 7.39 -8.88 13.19
CA LEU A 129 8.64 -8.35 13.73
C LEU A 129 9.77 -8.17 12.68
N PRO A 130 10.02 -9.12 11.76
CA PRO A 130 11.05 -8.95 10.74
C PRO A 130 10.79 -7.75 9.83
N PHE A 131 9.54 -7.53 9.46
CA PHE A 131 9.15 -6.39 8.64
C PHE A 131 9.29 -5.06 9.43
N THR A 132 8.88 -5.05 10.69
CA THR A 132 9.03 -3.87 11.56
C THR A 132 10.52 -3.52 11.77
N ALA A 133 11.37 -4.51 12.00
CA ALA A 133 12.81 -4.32 12.15
C ALA A 133 13.43 -3.77 10.85
N LEU A 134 13.01 -4.28 9.69
CA LEU A 134 13.43 -3.77 8.38
C LEU A 134 13.06 -2.29 8.23
N LEU A 135 11.83 -1.90 8.58
CA LEU A 135 11.39 -0.51 8.53
C LEU A 135 12.22 0.41 9.44
N VAL A 136 12.56 -0.02 10.65
CA VAL A 136 13.39 0.76 11.58
C VAL A 136 14.78 1.04 11.00
N VAL A 137 15.45 0.00 10.49
CA VAL A 137 16.76 0.15 9.83
C VAL A 137 16.64 1.07 8.61
N PHE A 138 15.58 0.91 7.86
CA PHE A 138 15.29 1.69 6.69
C PHE A 138 15.13 3.19 7.00
N PHE A 139 14.33 3.54 8.02
CA PHE A 139 14.21 4.94 8.45
C PHE A 139 15.51 5.53 8.99
N ALA A 140 16.37 4.72 9.62
CA ALA A 140 17.69 5.17 10.01
C ALA A 140 18.58 5.53 8.80
N VAL A 141 18.53 4.73 7.73
CA VAL A 141 19.21 5.03 6.46
C VAL A 141 18.65 6.31 5.82
N VAL A 142 17.32 6.46 5.81
CA VAL A 142 16.65 7.69 5.31
C VAL A 142 17.13 8.92 6.04
N ALA A 143 17.23 8.85 7.38
CA ALA A 143 17.70 9.97 8.19
C ALA A 143 19.13 10.41 7.81
N VAL A 144 20.03 9.46 7.55
CA VAL A 144 21.40 9.74 7.09
C VAL A 144 21.40 10.38 5.71
N ILE A 145 20.60 9.86 4.79
CA ILE A 145 20.51 10.39 3.41
C ILE A 145 19.97 11.83 3.41
N HIS A 146 18.95 12.09 4.25
CA HIS A 146 18.40 13.43 4.44
C HIS A 146 19.45 14.39 5.04
N ASP A 147 20.13 13.97 6.12
CA ASP A 147 21.17 14.78 6.77
C ASP A 147 22.32 15.14 5.81
N GLN A 148 22.70 14.22 4.93
CA GLN A 148 23.74 14.42 3.93
C GLN A 148 23.25 15.11 2.65
N HIS A 149 21.97 15.50 2.57
CA HIS A 149 21.35 16.17 1.41
C HIS A 149 21.62 15.49 0.07
N LEU A 150 21.68 14.16 0.01
CA LEU A 150 22.10 13.42 -1.18
C LEU A 150 21.14 13.57 -2.37
N PHE A 151 19.87 13.91 -2.12
CA PHE A 151 18.88 14.14 -3.17
C PHE A 151 18.71 15.62 -3.56
N LYS A 152 19.36 16.53 -2.81
CA LYS A 152 19.28 17.96 -3.10
C LYS A 152 19.61 18.32 -4.55
N PRO A 153 20.64 17.75 -5.21
CA PRO A 153 20.93 18.08 -6.61
C PRO A 153 19.77 17.79 -7.57
N VAL A 154 18.98 16.74 -7.32
CA VAL A 154 17.81 16.42 -8.16
C VAL A 154 16.71 17.44 -7.93
N ILE A 155 16.49 17.83 -6.70
CA ILE A 155 15.46 18.78 -6.29
C ILE A 155 15.80 20.18 -6.84
N ASP A 156 17.03 20.63 -6.65
CA ASP A 156 17.52 21.90 -7.17
C ASP A 156 17.39 21.97 -8.72
N TYR A 157 17.70 20.86 -9.41
CA TYR A 157 17.52 20.77 -10.84
C TYR A 157 16.05 20.95 -11.25
N VAL A 158 15.13 20.34 -10.53
CA VAL A 158 13.68 20.47 -10.82
C VAL A 158 13.21 21.90 -10.53
N PHE A 159 13.66 22.53 -9.45
CA PHE A 159 13.28 23.92 -9.12
C PHE A 159 13.82 24.95 -10.12
N LEU A 160 14.88 24.63 -10.84
CA LEU A 160 15.36 25.47 -11.93
C LEU A 160 14.46 25.46 -13.18
N GLN A 161 13.55 24.49 -13.27
CA GLN A 161 12.63 24.40 -14.41
C GLN A 161 11.40 25.29 -14.22
N ALA A 162 10.68 25.55 -15.33
CA ALA A 162 9.40 26.27 -15.26
C ALA A 162 8.43 25.57 -14.31
N VAL A 163 7.66 26.34 -13.55
CA VAL A 163 6.77 25.82 -12.48
C VAL A 163 5.84 24.74 -13.01
N GLU A 164 5.35 24.87 -14.24
CA GLU A 164 4.44 23.90 -14.88
C GLU A 164 5.10 22.55 -15.16
N LEU A 165 6.43 22.50 -15.25
CA LEU A 165 7.20 21.29 -15.52
C LEU A 165 7.68 20.60 -14.23
N GLN A 166 7.66 21.29 -13.09
CA GLN A 166 8.20 20.75 -11.85
C GLN A 166 7.43 19.54 -11.36
N ALA A 167 6.10 19.59 -11.32
CA ALA A 167 5.28 18.45 -10.90
C ALA A 167 5.45 17.23 -11.82
N PRO A 168 5.40 17.32 -13.16
CA PRO A 168 5.73 16.19 -14.04
C PRO A 168 7.15 15.65 -13.84
N LEU A 169 8.14 16.48 -13.65
CA LEU A 169 9.52 16.04 -13.41
C LEU A 169 9.68 15.35 -12.07
N PHE A 170 9.05 15.86 -11.00
CA PHE A 170 9.02 15.17 -9.71
C PHE A 170 8.31 13.82 -9.82
N PHE A 171 7.20 13.74 -10.54
CA PHE A 171 6.51 12.47 -10.79
C PHE A 171 7.43 11.44 -11.46
N ILE A 172 8.15 11.83 -12.53
CA ILE A 172 9.05 10.93 -13.26
C ILE A 172 10.25 10.54 -12.40
N ALA A 173 10.91 11.50 -11.76
CA ALA A 173 12.08 11.24 -10.92
C ALA A 173 11.75 10.31 -9.76
N ASN A 174 10.66 10.60 -9.04
CA ASN A 174 10.16 9.73 -7.96
C ASN A 174 9.73 8.37 -8.48
N GLY A 175 9.12 8.31 -9.68
CA GLY A 175 8.70 7.07 -10.30
C GLY A 175 9.87 6.14 -10.60
N ILE A 176 10.92 6.65 -11.21
CA ILE A 176 12.13 5.86 -11.52
C ILE A 176 12.80 5.39 -10.23
N LEU A 177 12.94 6.25 -9.24
CA LEU A 177 13.57 5.89 -7.97
C LEU A 177 12.73 4.88 -7.19
N SER A 178 11.41 5.00 -7.16
CA SER A 178 10.53 4.08 -6.45
C SER A 178 10.38 2.73 -7.13
N MET A 179 10.71 2.58 -8.40
CA MET A 179 10.83 1.25 -9.04
C MET A 179 12.02 0.46 -8.50
N ILE A 180 13.08 1.14 -8.07
CA ILE A 180 14.33 0.50 -7.62
C ILE A 180 14.37 0.41 -6.09
N SER A 181 13.81 1.41 -5.42
CA SER A 181 13.80 1.57 -3.97
C SER A 181 12.39 1.57 -3.41
N ASP A 182 12.24 1.36 -2.10
CA ASP A 182 10.94 1.41 -1.42
C ASP A 182 10.27 2.78 -1.59
N ASN A 183 8.97 2.77 -1.87
CA ASN A 183 8.20 3.98 -2.13
C ASN A 183 8.07 4.91 -0.91
N VAL A 184 8.09 4.37 0.32
CA VAL A 184 8.04 5.18 1.55
C VAL A 184 9.33 5.98 1.69
N PHE A 185 10.46 5.36 1.37
CA PHE A 185 11.77 5.98 1.36
C PHE A 185 11.84 7.19 0.44
N VAL A 186 11.53 6.97 -0.82
CA VAL A 186 11.59 8.04 -1.83
C VAL A 186 10.66 9.18 -1.45
N ALA A 187 9.41 8.85 -1.08
CA ALA A 187 8.43 9.85 -0.67
C ALA A 187 8.89 10.65 0.55
N THR A 188 9.48 9.99 1.56
CA THR A 188 9.92 10.66 2.79
C THR A 188 10.98 11.72 2.51
N ILE A 189 11.94 11.41 1.66
CA ILE A 189 13.00 12.36 1.33
C ILE A 189 12.42 13.57 0.60
N TYR A 190 11.71 13.33 -0.50
CA TYR A 190 11.25 14.42 -1.35
C TYR A 190 10.20 15.30 -0.67
N ILE A 191 9.28 14.73 0.13
CA ILE A 191 8.27 15.53 0.81
C ILE A 191 8.88 16.43 1.89
N ASN A 192 9.93 15.98 2.59
CA ASN A 192 10.62 16.79 3.58
C ASN A 192 11.39 17.94 2.94
N GLU A 193 12.05 17.69 1.81
CA GLU A 193 12.78 18.74 1.09
C GLU A 193 11.84 19.82 0.53
N ILE A 194 10.72 19.44 -0.10
CA ILE A 194 9.77 20.46 -0.57
C ILE A 194 9.06 21.17 0.59
N LYS A 195 8.90 20.52 1.76
CA LYS A 195 8.40 21.17 2.97
C LYS A 195 9.39 22.22 3.47
N ALA A 196 10.67 21.92 3.47
CA ALA A 196 11.71 22.89 3.82
C ALA A 196 11.71 24.09 2.85
N ALA A 197 11.51 23.87 1.53
CA ALA A 197 11.37 24.94 0.55
C ALA A 197 10.10 25.79 0.78
N LEU A 198 8.99 25.18 1.21
CA LEU A 198 7.78 25.92 1.63
C LEU A 198 8.05 26.77 2.87
N ASP A 199 8.66 26.19 3.89
CA ASP A 199 8.92 26.84 5.17
C ASP A 199 9.96 27.98 5.04
N SER A 200 10.89 27.89 4.09
CA SER A 200 11.81 28.96 3.74
C SER A 200 11.19 30.07 2.85
N GLY A 201 9.97 29.85 2.34
CA GLY A 201 9.28 30.76 1.44
C GLY A 201 9.80 30.71 -0.02
N GLU A 202 10.57 29.70 -0.39
CA GLU A 202 11.08 29.51 -1.75
C GLU A 202 9.96 29.11 -2.72
N ILE A 203 8.97 28.33 -2.23
CA ILE A 203 7.79 27.92 -3.00
C ILE A 203 6.49 28.34 -2.30
N SER A 204 5.45 28.54 -3.09
CA SER A 204 4.11 28.84 -2.57
C SER A 204 3.41 27.57 -2.05
N ARG A 205 2.36 27.74 -1.24
CA ARG A 205 1.53 26.63 -0.76
C ARG A 205 0.90 25.83 -1.91
N ASP A 206 0.38 26.50 -2.93
CA ASP A 206 -0.22 25.84 -4.08
C ASP A 206 0.81 25.03 -4.87
N GLN A 207 2.03 25.54 -4.99
CA GLN A 207 3.13 24.82 -5.62
C GLN A 207 3.54 23.61 -4.79
N PHE A 208 3.67 23.76 -3.47
CA PHE A 208 3.92 22.63 -2.56
C PHE A 208 2.87 21.54 -2.69
N ASP A 209 1.59 21.91 -2.68
CA ASP A 209 0.49 20.95 -2.80
C ASP A 209 0.54 20.18 -4.14
N ALA A 210 0.83 20.87 -5.24
CA ALA A 210 1.00 20.21 -6.54
C ALA A 210 2.19 19.25 -6.57
N LEU A 211 3.32 19.64 -5.97
CA LEU A 211 4.51 18.79 -5.86
C LEU A 211 4.28 17.60 -4.94
N ALA A 212 3.58 17.79 -3.82
CA ALA A 212 3.23 16.71 -2.89
C ALA A 212 2.33 15.65 -3.56
N VAL A 213 1.36 16.08 -4.39
CA VAL A 213 0.56 15.18 -5.23
C VAL A 213 1.44 14.42 -6.21
N ALA A 214 2.36 15.09 -6.90
CA ALA A 214 3.28 14.48 -7.86
C ALA A 214 4.23 13.47 -7.19
N ILE A 215 4.76 13.78 -6.01
CA ILE A 215 5.59 12.88 -5.22
C ILE A 215 4.78 11.65 -4.80
N ASN A 216 3.57 11.83 -4.25
CA ASN A 216 2.76 10.72 -3.80
C ASN A 216 2.38 9.77 -4.94
N THR A 217 1.92 10.32 -6.04
CA THR A 217 1.50 9.52 -7.21
C THR A 217 2.69 8.92 -7.95
N GLY A 218 3.79 9.66 -8.08
CA GLY A 218 5.04 9.20 -8.69
C GLY A 218 5.67 8.06 -7.91
N THR A 219 5.63 8.08 -6.60
CA THR A 219 6.17 6.99 -5.78
C THR A 219 5.24 5.78 -5.69
N ASN A 220 3.92 5.95 -5.83
CA ASN A 220 2.97 4.85 -5.73
C ASN A 220 2.75 4.09 -7.04
N LEU A 221 2.52 4.81 -8.14
CA LEU A 221 2.09 4.16 -9.38
C LEU A 221 3.20 3.36 -10.05
N PRO A 222 4.43 3.90 -10.27
CA PRO A 222 5.52 3.15 -10.88
C PRO A 222 6.14 2.09 -9.98
N SER A 223 6.00 2.20 -8.66
CA SER A 223 6.61 1.27 -7.69
C SER A 223 6.17 -0.19 -7.84
N VAL A 224 5.02 -0.42 -8.48
CA VAL A 224 4.54 -1.79 -8.78
C VAL A 224 5.37 -2.50 -9.85
N ALA A 225 6.27 -1.80 -10.54
CA ALA A 225 7.10 -2.39 -11.60
C ALA A 225 8.11 -3.41 -11.06
N THR A 226 8.51 -3.29 -9.80
CA THR A 226 9.42 -4.26 -9.16
C THR A 226 8.93 -4.62 -7.76
N PRO A 227 9.26 -5.84 -7.26
CA PRO A 227 8.91 -6.23 -5.90
C PRO A 227 9.50 -5.32 -4.81
N ASN A 228 10.65 -4.71 -5.07
CA ASN A 228 11.33 -3.83 -4.12
C ASN A 228 10.68 -2.44 -4.01
N GLY A 229 9.92 -2.03 -5.02
CA GLY A 229 9.27 -0.73 -5.04
C GLY A 229 8.14 -0.58 -4.02
N GLN A 230 7.60 -1.68 -3.49
CA GLN A 230 6.56 -1.63 -2.47
C GLN A 230 6.82 -2.61 -1.33
N ALA A 231 6.82 -2.11 -0.11
CA ALA A 231 6.96 -2.89 1.11
C ALA A 231 5.93 -4.03 1.22
N ALA A 232 4.72 -3.83 0.70
CA ALA A 232 3.68 -4.86 0.67
C ALA A 232 4.07 -6.08 -0.19
N PHE A 233 4.71 -5.89 -1.34
CA PHE A 233 5.21 -6.99 -2.17
C PHE A 233 6.39 -7.71 -1.51
N LEU A 234 7.28 -6.95 -0.88
CA LEU A 234 8.38 -7.54 -0.14
C LEU A 234 7.87 -8.40 1.02
N PHE A 235 6.88 -7.90 1.78
CA PHE A 235 6.22 -8.66 2.83
C PHE A 235 5.56 -9.94 2.27
N LEU A 236 4.84 -9.85 1.14
CA LEU A 236 4.21 -11.01 0.51
C LEU A 236 5.25 -12.06 0.10
N LEU A 237 6.38 -11.65 -0.51
CA LEU A 237 7.45 -12.56 -0.93
C LEU A 237 8.15 -13.25 0.23
N THR A 238 8.22 -12.62 1.39
CA THR A 238 8.82 -13.19 2.61
C THR A 238 7.83 -13.97 3.47
N SER A 239 6.53 -13.90 3.14
CA SER A 239 5.48 -14.58 3.89
C SER A 239 5.35 -16.07 3.54
N SER A 240 4.75 -16.84 4.43
CA SER A 240 4.44 -18.27 4.20
C SER A 240 3.52 -18.50 3.00
N VAL A 241 2.73 -17.49 2.61
CA VAL A 241 1.85 -17.53 1.43
C VAL A 241 2.65 -17.64 0.15
N ALA A 242 3.75 -16.89 0.01
CA ALA A 242 4.62 -16.98 -1.17
C ALA A 242 5.26 -18.36 -1.31
N LEU A 243 5.72 -18.95 -0.21
CA LEU A 243 6.27 -20.29 -0.19
C LEU A 243 5.22 -21.34 -0.62
N SER A 244 3.97 -21.21 -0.19
CA SER A 244 2.88 -22.10 -0.58
C SER A 244 2.55 -21.98 -2.08
N LEU A 245 2.58 -20.78 -2.65
CA LEU A 245 2.35 -20.54 -4.07
C LEU A 245 3.46 -21.11 -4.96
N ILE A 246 4.72 -21.04 -4.52
CA ILE A 246 5.86 -21.64 -5.23
C ILE A 246 5.71 -23.17 -5.27
N HIS A 247 5.27 -23.79 -4.18
CA HIS A 247 5.04 -25.23 -4.13
C HIS A 247 3.84 -25.69 -4.97
N ILE A 248 2.84 -24.85 -5.20
CA ILE A 248 1.70 -25.14 -6.08
C ILE A 248 2.11 -25.07 -7.56
N SER A 249 3.05 -24.20 -7.92
CA SER A 249 3.53 -24.06 -9.30
C SER A 249 4.56 -25.12 -9.75
N GLU A 250 5.12 -25.92 -8.83
CA GLU A 250 6.05 -27.02 -9.13
C GLU A 250 5.55 -28.38 -8.61
N PRO A 251 4.44 -28.95 -9.09
CA PRO A 251 3.98 -30.25 -8.62
C PRO A 251 4.74 -31.46 -9.17
N THR A 252 5.76 -31.28 -10.00
CA THR A 252 6.33 -32.37 -10.81
C THR A 252 7.73 -32.81 -10.43
N ARG A 253 8.37 -32.31 -9.40
CA ARG A 253 9.75 -32.71 -9.04
C ARG A 253 9.94 -33.59 -7.81
N GLN A 254 8.85 -34.07 -7.19
CA GLN A 254 8.95 -34.97 -6.03
C GLN A 254 8.47 -36.39 -6.24
N VAL A 255 8.50 -36.89 -7.47
CA VAL A 255 8.31 -38.34 -7.75
C VAL A 255 9.44 -38.80 -8.64
N GLN A 256 10.60 -38.99 -8.08
CA GLN A 256 11.62 -39.98 -8.47
C GLN A 256 12.40 -40.45 -7.24
#